data_ef11b2846c3c32b190899505b0ac5e50
#
_entry.id   ef11b2846c3c32b190899505b0ac5e50
#
_cell.length_a   1.000
_cell.length_b   1.000
_cell.length_c   1.000
_cell.angle_alpha   90.00
_cell.angle_beta   90.00
_cell.angle_gamma   90.00
#
_symmetry.space_group_name_H-M   'P 1'
#
loop_
_entity.id
_entity.type
_entity.pdbx_description
1 polymer ?
#
loop_
_entity_poly.entity_id
_entity_poly.type
_entity_poly.pdbx_seq_one_letter_code
_entity_poly.pdbx_strand_id
1 'polypeptide(L)'
;MKKPILLLVATALTLASCKSRQYSRNNKQIEKEAIKQTPNFTTYTTIAYIEQFKEVAIEEMNTYGIPASITLAQGILESSSGNSSLAKYANNHFGIKCTSDWKGKAYYRDDDQNNDCFRVYKDAKESFKDHSTFLKRKRYSFLFELDKNDYKNWALGLKTAGYATNPKYPELLINLIEKYSLNQYDQSETEREKINREDRVFTEINANIPLENKKFTPVAVAPKDPPQGAEVVKENYYTVKQGDTLFKIAQLYKLTVDELKALNRLTDNTIKIGQKLLIVK
;
A
#
# COMPACT_ATOMS: atom_id res chain seq x y z
N MET A 1 -6.05 50.19 27.57
CA MET A 1 -5.15 49.63 26.53
C MET A 1 -5.60 48.20 26.16
N LYS A 2 -6.61 48.03 25.27
CA LYS A 2 -7.15 46.71 24.84
C LYS A 2 -7.48 46.70 23.34
N LYS A 3 -6.55 47.06 22.46
CA LYS A 3 -6.80 47.07 21.00
C LYS A 3 -5.88 46.23 20.08
N PRO A 4 -4.90 45.41 20.49
CA PRO A 4 -4.15 44.64 19.50
C PRO A 4 -4.74 43.23 19.19
N ILE A 5 -5.62 42.68 20.03
CA ILE A 5 -6.12 41.30 19.86
C ILE A 5 -7.11 41.18 18.70
N LEU A 6 -7.92 42.22 18.45
CA LEU A 6 -8.95 42.17 17.39
C LEU A 6 -8.33 42.23 15.97
N LEU A 7 -7.16 42.86 15.81
CA LEU A 7 -6.46 42.95 14.51
C LEU A 7 -5.81 41.64 14.10
N LEU A 8 -5.29 40.86 15.07
CA LEU A 8 -4.65 39.56 14.83
C LEU A 8 -5.66 38.46 14.42
N VAL A 9 -6.88 38.50 14.98
CA VAL A 9 -7.95 37.56 14.62
C VAL A 9 -8.49 37.87 13.20
N ALA A 10 -8.62 39.15 12.83
CA ALA A 10 -9.07 39.53 11.51
C ALA A 10 -8.08 39.15 10.39
N THR A 11 -6.77 39.24 10.64
CA THR A 11 -5.74 38.84 9.67
C THR A 11 -5.67 37.32 9.49
N ALA A 12 -5.87 36.51 10.55
CA ALA A 12 -5.91 35.05 10.45
C ALA A 12 -7.12 34.57 9.64
N LEU A 13 -8.28 35.15 9.80
CA LEU A 13 -9.50 34.87 9.04
C LEU A 13 -9.37 35.21 7.54
N THR A 14 -8.67 36.29 7.20
CA THR A 14 -8.46 36.67 5.78
C THR A 14 -7.50 35.73 5.07
N LEU A 15 -6.47 35.20 5.74
CA LEU A 15 -5.52 34.24 5.15
C LEU A 15 -6.16 32.88 4.90
N ALA A 16 -7.03 32.40 5.78
CA ALA A 16 -7.77 31.16 5.58
C ALA A 16 -8.75 31.24 4.40
N SER A 17 -9.44 32.38 4.24
CA SER A 17 -10.34 32.64 3.12
C SER A 17 -9.61 32.70 1.77
N CYS A 18 -8.38 33.20 1.71
CA CYS A 18 -7.58 33.23 0.49
C CYS A 18 -7.17 31.84 0.01
N LYS A 19 -6.74 30.97 0.90
CA LYS A 19 -6.35 29.59 0.56
C LYS A 19 -7.54 28.77 0.03
N SER A 20 -8.67 28.82 0.68
CA SER A 20 -9.89 28.12 0.24
C SER A 20 -10.33 28.56 -1.16
N ARG A 21 -10.27 29.86 -1.46
CA ARG A 21 -10.55 30.39 -2.81
C ARG A 21 -9.53 29.91 -3.85
N GLN A 22 -8.27 29.78 -3.48
CA GLN A 22 -7.21 29.29 -4.37
C GLN A 22 -7.45 27.81 -4.72
N TYR A 23 -7.78 26.96 -3.75
CA TYR A 23 -8.09 25.54 -3.98
C TYR A 23 -9.32 25.38 -4.87
N SER A 24 -10.38 26.13 -4.63
CA SER A 24 -11.58 26.13 -5.48
C SER A 24 -11.29 26.52 -6.93
N ARG A 25 -10.45 27.55 -7.16
CA ARG A 25 -10.04 27.96 -8.52
C ARG A 25 -9.21 26.88 -9.21
N ASN A 26 -8.27 26.25 -8.47
CA ASN A 26 -7.47 25.15 -8.98
C ASN A 26 -8.36 23.97 -9.41
N ASN A 27 -9.31 23.54 -8.57
CA ASN A 27 -10.22 22.46 -8.90
C ASN A 27 -11.06 22.77 -10.14
N LYS A 28 -11.63 23.96 -10.24
CA LYS A 28 -12.39 24.41 -11.42
C LYS A 28 -11.56 24.34 -12.71
N GLN A 29 -10.27 24.64 -12.64
CA GLN A 29 -9.37 24.50 -13.78
C GLN A 29 -9.18 23.03 -14.17
N ILE A 30 -8.90 22.16 -13.18
CA ILE A 30 -8.75 20.71 -13.39
C ILE A 30 -10.03 20.12 -14.00
N GLU A 31 -11.19 20.44 -13.42
CA GLU A 31 -12.49 20.00 -13.91
C GLU A 31 -12.77 20.45 -15.35
N LYS A 32 -12.47 21.72 -15.66
CA LYS A 32 -12.60 22.27 -17.02
C LYS A 32 -11.70 21.54 -18.02
N GLU A 33 -10.45 21.24 -17.64
CA GLU A 33 -9.53 20.50 -18.48
C GLU A 33 -10.04 19.04 -18.69
N ALA A 34 -10.50 18.38 -17.64
CA ALA A 34 -11.06 17.05 -17.70
C ALA A 34 -12.31 16.97 -18.60
N ILE A 35 -13.25 17.93 -18.44
CA ILE A 35 -14.46 18.03 -19.29
C ILE A 35 -14.07 18.29 -20.75
N LYS A 36 -13.03 19.09 -21.01
CA LYS A 36 -12.56 19.32 -22.39
C LYS A 36 -12.00 18.04 -23.02
N GLN A 37 -11.32 17.20 -22.26
CA GLN A 37 -10.77 15.94 -22.73
C GLN A 37 -11.85 14.86 -22.86
N THR A 38 -12.82 14.84 -21.93
CA THR A 38 -13.90 13.87 -21.87
C THR A 38 -15.23 14.62 -21.69
N PRO A 39 -15.81 15.19 -22.75
CA PRO A 39 -17.03 15.99 -22.65
C PRO A 39 -18.23 15.25 -22.06
N ASN A 40 -18.30 13.94 -22.29
CA ASN A 40 -19.35 13.06 -21.77
C ASN A 40 -18.73 12.01 -20.87
N PHE A 41 -18.62 12.29 -19.58
CA PHE A 41 -18.15 11.28 -18.63
C PHE A 41 -19.10 10.09 -18.61
N THR A 42 -18.55 8.91 -18.85
CA THR A 42 -19.28 7.67 -18.68
C THR A 42 -19.59 7.45 -17.20
N THR A 43 -20.86 7.19 -16.89
CA THR A 43 -21.21 6.64 -15.56
C THR A 43 -21.09 5.14 -15.65
N TYR A 44 -20.14 4.59 -14.92
CA TYR A 44 -19.91 3.17 -14.91
C TYR A 44 -20.86 2.46 -13.97
N THR A 45 -21.46 1.35 -14.43
CA THR A 45 -21.87 0.28 -13.52
C THR A 45 -20.61 -0.42 -13.01
N THR A 46 -20.71 -1.14 -11.89
CA THR A 46 -19.55 -1.89 -11.37
C THR A 46 -19.02 -2.89 -12.41
N ILE A 47 -19.90 -3.53 -13.16
CA ILE A 47 -19.51 -4.47 -14.24
C ILE A 47 -18.75 -3.73 -15.36
N ALA A 48 -19.24 -2.58 -15.81
CA ALA A 48 -18.56 -1.79 -16.82
C ALA A 48 -17.20 -1.28 -16.36
N TYR A 49 -17.07 -0.94 -15.07
CA TYR A 49 -15.79 -0.58 -14.46
C TYR A 49 -14.79 -1.75 -14.49
N ILE A 50 -15.24 -2.95 -14.12
CA ILE A 50 -14.42 -4.16 -14.15
C ILE A 50 -13.93 -4.41 -15.57
N GLU A 51 -14.83 -4.42 -16.56
CA GLU A 51 -14.47 -4.65 -17.97
C GLU A 51 -13.47 -3.61 -18.49
N GLN A 52 -13.61 -2.35 -18.08
CA GLN A 52 -12.72 -1.26 -18.48
C GLN A 52 -11.31 -1.38 -17.88
N PHE A 53 -11.19 -1.89 -16.65
CA PHE A 53 -9.93 -1.82 -15.90
C PHE A 53 -9.29 -3.18 -15.57
N LYS A 54 -9.91 -4.30 -15.95
CA LYS A 54 -9.35 -5.63 -15.68
C LYS A 54 -7.97 -5.84 -16.28
N GLU A 55 -7.74 -5.38 -17.53
CA GLU A 55 -6.46 -5.56 -18.21
C GLU A 55 -5.31 -4.83 -17.49
N VAL A 56 -5.53 -3.59 -17.06
CA VAL A 56 -4.50 -2.87 -16.30
C VAL A 56 -4.26 -3.50 -14.92
N ALA A 57 -5.29 -4.01 -14.26
CA ALA A 57 -5.12 -4.71 -12.99
C ALA A 57 -4.32 -6.02 -13.16
N ILE A 58 -4.54 -6.76 -14.24
CA ILE A 58 -3.76 -7.96 -14.60
C ILE A 58 -2.31 -7.58 -14.94
N GLU A 59 -2.08 -6.47 -15.67
CA GLU A 59 -0.73 -5.95 -15.97
C GLU A 59 0.05 -5.64 -14.68
N GLU A 60 -0.59 -4.97 -13.73
CA GLU A 60 0.01 -4.64 -12.42
C GLU A 60 0.26 -5.90 -11.57
N MET A 61 -0.65 -6.87 -11.60
CA MET A 61 -0.46 -8.17 -10.96
C MET A 61 0.77 -8.90 -11.53
N ASN A 62 0.91 -8.97 -12.84
CA ASN A 62 2.05 -9.64 -13.47
C ASN A 62 3.37 -8.91 -13.23
N THR A 63 3.31 -7.59 -13.07
CA THR A 63 4.49 -6.78 -12.80
C THR A 63 4.93 -6.86 -11.35
N TYR A 64 4.01 -6.77 -10.39
CA TYR A 64 4.33 -6.60 -8.97
C TYR A 64 3.82 -7.75 -8.07
N GLY A 65 2.86 -8.56 -8.53
CA GLY A 65 2.28 -9.64 -7.75
C GLY A 65 1.13 -9.22 -6.84
N ILE A 66 0.60 -8.01 -7.03
CA ILE A 66 -0.63 -7.58 -6.35
C ILE A 66 -1.80 -8.27 -7.04
N PRO A 67 -2.67 -9.06 -6.36
CA PRO A 67 -3.79 -9.72 -7.02
C PRO A 67 -4.62 -8.73 -7.84
N ALA A 68 -4.96 -9.10 -9.09
CA ALA A 68 -5.80 -8.26 -9.93
C ALA A 68 -7.16 -8.02 -9.28
N SER A 69 -7.68 -9.02 -8.58
CA SER A 69 -8.91 -8.94 -7.80
C SER A 69 -8.85 -7.89 -6.69
N ILE A 70 -7.72 -7.80 -5.96
CA ILE A 70 -7.48 -6.78 -4.94
C ILE A 70 -7.45 -5.39 -5.56
N THR A 71 -6.69 -5.21 -6.63
CA THR A 71 -6.60 -3.93 -7.34
C THR A 71 -7.96 -3.46 -7.84
N LEU A 72 -8.74 -4.35 -8.45
CA LEU A 72 -10.10 -4.04 -8.92
C LEU A 72 -11.05 -3.72 -7.77
N ALA A 73 -11.05 -4.54 -6.69
CA ALA A 73 -11.93 -4.32 -5.54
C ALA A 73 -11.63 -2.98 -4.85
N GLN A 74 -10.35 -2.63 -4.68
CA GLN A 74 -9.96 -1.32 -4.16
C GLN A 74 -10.41 -0.20 -5.11
N GLY A 75 -10.16 -0.31 -6.41
CA GLY A 75 -10.62 0.68 -7.38
C GLY A 75 -12.14 0.88 -7.37
N ILE A 76 -12.94 -0.18 -7.26
CA ILE A 76 -14.39 -0.12 -7.11
C ILE A 76 -14.79 0.63 -5.84
N LEU A 77 -14.19 0.25 -4.71
CA LEU A 77 -14.53 0.79 -3.39
C LEU A 77 -14.15 2.26 -3.27
N GLU A 78 -12.89 2.61 -3.58
CA GLU A 78 -12.32 3.94 -3.37
C GLU A 78 -12.84 4.98 -4.38
N SER A 79 -13.21 4.54 -5.59
CA SER A 79 -13.68 5.44 -6.64
C SER A 79 -15.20 5.45 -6.86
N SER A 80 -15.97 4.67 -6.09
CA SER A 80 -17.39 4.40 -6.39
C SER A 80 -17.57 3.89 -7.82
N SER A 81 -16.80 2.86 -8.20
CA SER A 81 -16.73 2.32 -9.56
C SER A 81 -16.40 3.39 -10.62
N GLY A 82 -15.43 4.26 -10.32
CA GLY A 82 -14.99 5.33 -11.24
C GLY A 82 -15.92 6.55 -11.29
N ASN A 83 -16.96 6.60 -10.46
CA ASN A 83 -17.95 7.68 -10.50
C ASN A 83 -17.66 8.84 -9.53
N SER A 84 -16.68 8.70 -8.65
CA SER A 84 -16.28 9.78 -7.74
C SER A 84 -15.69 10.98 -8.49
N SER A 85 -15.73 12.17 -7.90
CA SER A 85 -15.10 13.37 -8.48
C SER A 85 -13.60 13.20 -8.69
N LEU A 86 -12.91 12.50 -7.77
CA LEU A 86 -11.48 12.20 -7.92
C LEU A 86 -11.20 11.31 -9.12
N ALA A 87 -12.01 10.26 -9.34
CA ALA A 87 -11.85 9.41 -10.50
C ALA A 87 -12.16 10.14 -11.80
N LYS A 88 -13.26 10.93 -11.83
CA LYS A 88 -13.71 11.63 -13.05
C LYS A 88 -12.80 12.79 -13.46
N TYR A 89 -12.42 13.64 -12.52
CA TYR A 89 -11.71 14.87 -12.84
C TYR A 89 -10.19 14.78 -12.65
N ALA A 90 -9.76 13.94 -11.72
CA ALA A 90 -8.35 13.78 -11.40
C ALA A 90 -7.75 12.44 -11.87
N ASN A 91 -8.53 11.56 -12.50
CA ASN A 91 -8.16 10.18 -12.85
C ASN A 91 -7.60 9.39 -11.63
N ASN A 92 -7.95 9.80 -10.40
CA ASN A 92 -7.43 9.22 -9.17
C ASN A 92 -8.45 8.21 -8.61
N HIS A 93 -8.24 6.94 -8.95
CA HIS A 93 -9.16 5.85 -8.62
C HIS A 93 -8.95 5.26 -7.22
N PHE A 94 -7.86 5.62 -6.53
CA PHE A 94 -7.49 5.04 -5.24
C PHE A 94 -7.38 6.08 -4.13
N GLY A 95 -7.72 7.33 -4.39
CA GLY A 95 -7.65 8.39 -3.39
C GLY A 95 -6.23 8.69 -2.91
N ILE A 96 -5.23 8.56 -3.78
CA ILE A 96 -3.84 8.77 -3.38
C ILE A 96 -3.59 10.27 -3.16
N LYS A 97 -3.21 10.60 -1.91
CA LYS A 97 -2.90 11.97 -1.49
C LYS A 97 -1.53 12.40 -1.99
N CYS A 98 -1.36 13.73 -2.15
CA CYS A 98 -0.06 14.30 -2.45
C CYS A 98 0.91 14.03 -1.29
N THR A 99 2.17 13.82 -1.63
CA THR A 99 3.29 13.78 -0.70
C THR A 99 4.14 15.03 -0.89
N SER A 100 5.05 15.34 0.02
CA SER A 100 5.91 16.53 -0.07
C SER A 100 6.75 16.60 -1.34
N ASP A 101 7.05 15.44 -1.93
CA ASP A 101 7.80 15.27 -3.18
C ASP A 101 6.93 15.25 -4.45
N TRP A 102 5.58 15.27 -4.31
CA TRP A 102 4.70 15.33 -5.46
C TRP A 102 4.84 16.65 -6.24
N LYS A 103 5.19 16.57 -7.51
CA LYS A 103 5.38 17.73 -8.42
C LYS A 103 4.28 17.85 -9.48
N GLY A 104 3.33 16.91 -9.51
CA GLY A 104 2.22 16.92 -10.46
C GLY A 104 1.11 17.89 -10.07
N LYS A 105 0.04 17.90 -10.87
CA LYS A 105 -1.19 18.65 -10.57
C LYS A 105 -1.88 18.08 -9.34
N ALA A 106 -2.63 18.94 -8.65
CA ALA A 106 -3.32 18.61 -7.40
C ALA A 106 -4.81 18.91 -7.51
N TYR A 107 -5.64 18.06 -6.91
CA TYR A 107 -7.07 18.28 -6.70
C TYR A 107 -7.34 18.31 -5.20
N TYR A 108 -8.14 19.25 -4.72
CA TYR A 108 -8.36 19.46 -3.29
C TYR A 108 -9.77 19.04 -2.91
N ARG A 109 -9.90 18.25 -1.85
CA ARG A 109 -11.17 17.79 -1.30
C ARG A 109 -11.05 17.58 0.20
N ASP A 110 -12.14 17.79 0.93
CA ASP A 110 -12.23 17.43 2.33
C ASP A 110 -12.25 15.90 2.47
N ASP A 111 -11.37 15.38 3.34
CA ASP A 111 -11.25 13.96 3.69
C ASP A 111 -10.91 13.86 5.18
N ASP A 112 -9.72 13.36 5.57
CA ASP A 112 -9.27 13.38 6.97
C ASP A 112 -9.11 14.81 7.50
N GLN A 113 -8.74 15.73 6.63
CA GLN A 113 -8.62 17.16 6.89
C GLN A 113 -9.35 17.97 5.83
N ASN A 114 -9.65 19.23 6.17
CA ASN A 114 -10.20 20.18 5.20
C ASN A 114 -9.16 20.47 4.11
N ASN A 115 -9.57 20.39 2.84
CA ASN A 115 -8.73 20.62 1.67
C ASN A 115 -7.51 19.71 1.56
N ASP A 116 -7.67 18.44 1.84
CA ASP A 116 -6.63 17.43 1.56
C ASP A 116 -6.25 17.45 0.07
N CYS A 117 -4.95 17.32 -0.17
CA CYS A 117 -4.38 17.32 -1.50
C CYS A 117 -4.38 15.90 -2.08
N PHE A 118 -4.97 15.74 -3.27
CA PHE A 118 -4.98 14.49 -4.02
C PHE A 118 -4.24 14.64 -5.34
N ARG A 119 -3.52 13.58 -5.75
CA ARG A 119 -2.79 13.55 -7.01
C ARG A 119 -3.74 13.59 -8.20
N VAL A 120 -3.35 14.32 -9.26
CA VAL A 120 -4.04 14.33 -10.54
C VAL A 120 -3.18 13.59 -11.56
N TYR A 121 -3.75 12.59 -12.21
CA TYR A 121 -3.08 11.77 -13.21
C TYR A 121 -3.53 12.15 -14.61
N LYS A 122 -2.70 11.80 -15.58
CA LYS A 122 -3.02 12.01 -17.00
C LYS A 122 -4.19 11.13 -17.45
N ASP A 123 -4.20 9.89 -16.97
CA ASP A 123 -5.23 8.90 -17.26
C ASP A 123 -5.37 7.92 -16.07
N ALA A 124 -6.38 7.06 -16.15
CA ALA A 124 -6.63 6.06 -15.11
C ALA A 124 -5.46 5.06 -14.96
N LYS A 125 -4.78 4.69 -16.06
CA LYS A 125 -3.67 3.74 -16.02
C LYS A 125 -2.51 4.24 -15.15
N GLU A 126 -2.21 5.55 -15.19
CA GLU A 126 -1.22 6.16 -14.28
C GLU A 126 -1.64 6.03 -12.82
N SER A 127 -2.94 6.16 -12.50
CA SER A 127 -3.45 5.97 -11.14
C SER A 127 -3.27 4.53 -10.65
N PHE A 128 -3.55 3.53 -11.48
CA PHE A 128 -3.32 2.12 -11.16
C PHE A 128 -1.84 1.82 -10.92
N LYS A 129 -0.98 2.33 -11.77
CA LYS A 129 0.48 2.19 -11.64
C LYS A 129 1.03 2.86 -10.39
N ASP A 130 0.54 4.07 -10.07
CA ASP A 130 0.95 4.77 -8.84
C ASP A 130 0.41 4.08 -7.58
N HIS A 131 -0.77 3.44 -7.64
CA HIS A 131 -1.28 2.59 -6.58
C HIS A 131 -0.35 1.40 -6.29
N SER A 132 0.13 0.71 -7.33
CA SER A 132 1.11 -0.37 -7.16
C SER A 132 2.42 0.16 -6.56
N THR A 133 2.86 1.35 -6.99
CA THR A 133 4.02 2.03 -6.41
C THR A 133 3.80 2.42 -4.95
N PHE A 134 2.60 2.87 -4.60
CA PHE A 134 2.21 3.18 -3.23
C PHE A 134 2.29 1.95 -2.32
N LEU A 135 1.87 0.78 -2.80
CA LEU A 135 1.94 -0.48 -2.06
C LEU A 135 3.37 -1.03 -1.92
N LYS A 136 4.35 -0.55 -2.69
CA LYS A 136 5.78 -0.88 -2.48
C LYS A 136 6.43 -0.13 -1.30
N ARG A 137 5.70 0.68 -0.55
CA ARG A 137 6.22 1.29 0.68
C ARG A 137 6.52 0.22 1.73
N LYS A 138 7.58 0.43 2.51
CA LYS A 138 8.09 -0.54 3.51
C LYS A 138 6.99 -1.19 4.37
N ARG A 139 5.98 -0.43 4.81
CA ARG A 139 4.89 -0.94 5.66
C ARG A 139 4.02 -2.01 4.99
N TYR A 140 4.01 -2.09 3.67
CA TYR A 140 3.26 -3.08 2.89
C TYR A 140 4.16 -4.20 2.33
N SER A 141 5.48 -4.14 2.53
CA SER A 141 6.43 -5.04 1.87
C SER A 141 6.11 -6.52 2.08
N PHE A 142 5.66 -6.89 3.28
CA PHE A 142 5.32 -8.26 3.61
C PHE A 142 4.19 -8.86 2.76
N LEU A 143 3.34 -8.01 2.15
CA LEU A 143 2.27 -8.46 1.26
C LEU A 143 2.82 -9.13 0.01
N PHE A 144 4.00 -8.73 -0.44
CA PHE A 144 4.62 -9.27 -1.64
C PHE A 144 5.24 -10.67 -1.45
N GLU A 145 5.26 -11.19 -0.22
CA GLU A 145 5.59 -12.58 0.10
C GLU A 145 4.40 -13.52 -0.09
N LEU A 146 3.18 -12.96 -0.18
CA LEU A 146 1.97 -13.72 -0.45
C LEU A 146 1.90 -14.12 -1.94
N ASP A 147 1.19 -15.21 -2.21
CA ASP A 147 0.88 -15.59 -3.58
C ASP A 147 -0.01 -14.53 -4.23
N LYS A 148 0.21 -14.26 -5.51
CA LYS A 148 -0.56 -13.25 -6.26
C LYS A 148 -2.02 -13.63 -6.52
N ASN A 149 -2.45 -14.81 -6.10
CA ASN A 149 -3.84 -15.27 -6.10
C ASN A 149 -4.42 -15.43 -4.69
N ASP A 150 -3.68 -15.08 -3.64
CA ASP A 150 -4.14 -15.16 -2.25
C ASP A 150 -4.81 -13.83 -1.81
N TYR A 151 -5.88 -13.45 -2.50
CA TYR A 151 -6.59 -12.19 -2.22
C TYR A 151 -7.09 -12.06 -0.78
N LYS A 152 -7.40 -13.18 -0.09
CA LYS A 152 -7.88 -13.15 1.30
C LYS A 152 -6.81 -12.65 2.26
N ASN A 153 -5.61 -13.21 2.19
CA ASN A 153 -4.49 -12.75 3.01
C ASN A 153 -4.02 -11.35 2.58
N TRP A 154 -4.10 -11.01 1.29
CA TRP A 154 -3.84 -9.64 0.82
C TRP A 154 -4.81 -8.63 1.46
N ALA A 155 -6.13 -8.91 1.47
CA ALA A 155 -7.13 -8.02 2.08
C ALA A 155 -6.89 -7.81 3.58
N LEU A 156 -6.61 -8.91 4.32
CA LEU A 156 -6.27 -8.85 5.74
C LEU A 156 -4.96 -8.08 5.98
N GLY A 157 -3.97 -8.33 5.18
CA GLY A 157 -2.67 -7.68 5.27
C GLY A 157 -2.72 -6.18 4.97
N LEU A 158 -3.51 -5.73 4.01
CA LEU A 158 -3.77 -4.30 3.75
C LEU A 158 -4.30 -3.59 5.00
N LYS A 159 -5.25 -4.20 5.72
CA LYS A 159 -5.75 -3.68 6.99
C LYS A 159 -4.67 -3.63 8.05
N THR A 160 -3.92 -4.72 8.21
CA THR A 160 -2.80 -4.81 9.18
C THR A 160 -1.74 -3.74 8.92
N ALA A 161 -1.43 -3.49 7.65
CA ALA A 161 -0.50 -2.44 7.23
C ALA A 161 -1.06 -1.01 7.37
N GLY A 162 -2.33 -0.86 7.78
CA GLY A 162 -2.97 0.46 7.96
C GLY A 162 -3.33 1.16 6.66
N TYR A 163 -3.72 0.41 5.62
CA TYR A 163 -4.22 1.01 4.37
C TYR A 163 -5.52 1.78 4.61
N ALA A 164 -6.42 1.21 5.42
CA ALA A 164 -7.67 1.84 5.81
C ALA A 164 -7.90 1.75 7.32
N THR A 165 -8.59 2.75 7.89
CA THR A 165 -8.98 2.78 9.30
C THR A 165 -10.18 1.89 9.60
N ASN A 166 -11.08 1.71 8.63
CA ASN A 166 -12.29 0.88 8.78
C ASN A 166 -11.93 -0.57 9.16
N PRO A 167 -12.42 -1.10 10.31
CA PRO A 167 -12.15 -2.47 10.72
C PRO A 167 -12.73 -3.52 9.77
N LYS A 168 -13.78 -3.18 9.02
CA LYS A 168 -14.45 -4.07 8.04
C LYS A 168 -13.82 -4.00 6.64
N TYR A 169 -12.71 -3.28 6.47
CA TYR A 169 -12.09 -3.11 5.15
C TYR A 169 -11.77 -4.43 4.44
N PRO A 170 -11.19 -5.46 5.12
CA PRO A 170 -10.96 -6.75 4.48
C PRO A 170 -12.26 -7.42 3.99
N GLU A 171 -13.29 -7.39 4.82
CA GLU A 171 -14.60 -7.97 4.47
C GLU A 171 -15.22 -7.28 3.26
N LEU A 172 -15.10 -5.94 3.18
CA LEU A 172 -15.60 -5.17 2.03
C LEU A 172 -14.91 -5.58 0.74
N LEU A 173 -13.57 -5.75 0.77
CA LEU A 173 -12.82 -6.20 -0.40
C LEU A 173 -13.18 -7.63 -0.78
N ILE A 174 -13.18 -8.56 0.17
CA ILE A 174 -13.52 -9.97 -0.06
C ILE A 174 -14.93 -10.10 -0.63
N ASN A 175 -15.90 -9.38 -0.06
CA ASN A 175 -17.29 -9.39 -0.56
C ASN A 175 -17.40 -8.87 -2.00
N LEU A 176 -16.66 -7.84 -2.37
CA LEU A 176 -16.62 -7.35 -3.75
C LEU A 176 -15.99 -8.38 -4.68
N ILE A 177 -14.88 -8.98 -4.26
CA ILE A 177 -14.17 -10.01 -5.05
C ILE A 177 -15.09 -11.21 -5.29
N GLU A 178 -15.73 -11.73 -4.26
CA GLU A 178 -16.62 -12.89 -4.36
C GLU A 178 -17.91 -12.56 -5.12
N LYS A 179 -18.53 -11.39 -4.85
CA LYS A 179 -19.76 -10.95 -5.54
C LYS A 179 -19.62 -10.82 -7.05
N TYR A 180 -18.46 -10.32 -7.50
CA TYR A 180 -18.20 -10.08 -8.93
C TYR A 180 -17.24 -11.10 -9.53
N SER A 181 -16.88 -12.16 -8.76
CA SER A 181 -15.94 -13.21 -9.19
C SER A 181 -14.62 -12.65 -9.71
N LEU A 182 -14.09 -11.59 -9.05
CA LEU A 182 -12.88 -10.90 -9.49
C LEU A 182 -11.63 -11.80 -9.41
N ASN A 183 -11.64 -12.80 -8.53
CA ASN A 183 -10.56 -13.78 -8.39
C ASN A 183 -10.34 -14.62 -9.66
N GLN A 184 -11.26 -14.61 -10.62
CA GLN A 184 -11.05 -15.22 -11.94
C GLN A 184 -9.92 -14.56 -12.73
N TYR A 185 -9.57 -13.33 -12.39
CA TYR A 185 -8.46 -12.58 -13.02
C TYR A 185 -7.11 -12.82 -12.33
N ASP A 186 -7.12 -13.46 -11.16
CA ASP A 186 -5.90 -13.79 -10.44
C ASP A 186 -5.25 -15.02 -11.07
N GLN A 187 -4.01 -14.88 -11.49
CA GLN A 187 -3.26 -15.96 -12.10
C GLN A 187 -2.38 -16.63 -11.04
N SER A 188 -2.29 -17.96 -11.07
CA SER A 188 -1.27 -18.67 -10.32
C SER A 188 0.12 -18.42 -10.91
N GLU A 189 1.14 -18.63 -10.11
CA GLU A 189 2.54 -18.56 -10.53
C GLU A 189 3.28 -19.81 -10.06
N THR A 190 4.31 -20.18 -10.80
CA THR A 190 5.23 -21.23 -10.37
C THR A 190 6.16 -20.67 -9.28
N GLU A 191 6.75 -21.56 -8.45
CA GLU A 191 7.72 -21.16 -7.42
C GLU A 191 8.88 -20.32 -8.00
N ARG A 192 9.35 -20.65 -9.18
CA ARG A 192 10.41 -19.92 -9.85
C ARG A 192 9.97 -18.49 -10.27
N GLU A 193 8.75 -18.35 -10.77
CA GLU A 193 8.19 -17.05 -11.12
C GLU A 193 7.99 -16.19 -9.87
N LYS A 194 7.52 -16.79 -8.77
CA LYS A 194 7.37 -16.13 -7.48
C LYS A 194 8.71 -15.57 -6.97
N ILE A 195 9.74 -16.41 -6.91
CA ILE A 195 11.09 -16.00 -6.49
C ILE A 195 11.60 -14.83 -7.35
N ASN A 196 11.50 -14.93 -8.67
CA ASN A 196 11.95 -13.87 -9.58
C ASN A 196 11.16 -12.56 -9.39
N ARG A 197 9.88 -12.65 -9.10
CA ARG A 197 9.03 -11.50 -8.81
C ARG A 197 9.41 -10.86 -7.48
N GLU A 198 9.56 -11.66 -6.44
CA GLU A 198 9.97 -11.21 -5.11
C GLU A 198 11.31 -10.48 -5.16
N ASP A 199 12.32 -11.08 -5.77
CA ASP A 199 13.65 -10.47 -5.91
C ASP A 199 13.58 -9.09 -6.58
N ARG A 200 12.82 -8.95 -7.66
CA ARG A 200 12.62 -7.68 -8.35
C ARG A 200 11.92 -6.67 -7.45
N VAL A 201 10.78 -7.04 -6.85
CA VAL A 201 9.97 -6.14 -6.05
C VAL A 201 10.71 -5.70 -4.79
N PHE A 202 11.37 -6.60 -4.08
CA PHE A 202 12.15 -6.26 -2.89
C PHE A 202 13.38 -5.41 -3.21
N THR A 203 14.00 -5.61 -4.38
CA THR A 203 15.08 -4.73 -4.86
C THR A 203 14.56 -3.30 -5.02
N GLU A 204 13.39 -3.12 -5.64
CA GLU A 204 12.77 -1.80 -5.80
C GLU A 204 12.35 -1.18 -4.45
N ILE A 205 11.75 -1.97 -3.54
CA ILE A 205 11.37 -1.51 -2.19
C ILE A 205 12.61 -1.01 -1.44
N ASN A 206 13.70 -1.78 -1.45
CA ASN A 206 14.94 -1.44 -0.76
C ASN A 206 15.66 -0.23 -1.38
N ALA A 207 15.57 -0.04 -2.70
CA ALA A 207 16.13 1.12 -3.37
C ALA A 207 15.43 2.43 -2.94
N ASN A 208 14.14 2.36 -2.62
CA ASN A 208 13.31 3.49 -2.20
C ASN A 208 13.40 3.82 -0.69
N ILE A 209 14.14 3.04 0.10
CA ILE A 209 14.38 3.35 1.51
C ILE A 209 15.46 4.43 1.59
N PRO A 210 15.20 5.60 2.22
CA PRO A 210 16.21 6.64 2.40
C PRO A 210 17.46 6.11 3.11
N LEU A 211 18.64 6.51 2.66
CA LEU A 211 19.94 6.08 3.21
C LEU A 211 20.05 6.31 4.73
N GLU A 212 19.37 7.33 5.26
CA GLU A 212 19.32 7.62 6.70
C GLU A 212 18.70 6.48 7.53
N ASN A 213 17.81 5.69 6.94
CA ASN A 213 17.20 4.51 7.57
C ASN A 213 17.97 3.22 7.26
N LYS A 214 19.00 3.27 6.43
CA LYS A 214 19.91 2.15 6.13
C LYS A 214 21.06 2.01 7.14
N LYS A 215 21.00 2.68 8.30
CA LYS A 215 21.98 2.48 9.38
C LYS A 215 21.81 1.11 10.03
N PHE A 216 21.99 0.06 9.26
CA PHE A 216 22.54 -1.18 9.75
C PHE A 216 24.04 -1.12 9.42
N THR A 217 24.81 -0.51 10.31
CA THR A 217 26.24 -0.74 10.38
C THR A 217 26.38 -2.19 10.86
N PRO A 218 26.97 -3.10 10.05
CA PRO A 218 27.40 -4.37 10.60
C PRO A 218 28.44 -4.02 11.68
N VAL A 219 28.09 -4.16 12.94
CA VAL A 219 29.08 -4.17 13.98
C VAL A 219 29.90 -5.42 13.72
N ALA A 220 31.13 -5.25 13.25
CA ALA A 220 32.12 -6.31 13.23
C ALA A 220 32.31 -6.74 14.68
N VAL A 221 31.60 -7.78 15.09
CA VAL A 221 31.81 -8.42 16.39
C VAL A 221 33.09 -9.20 16.23
N ALA A 222 34.19 -8.61 16.74
CA ALA A 222 35.39 -9.37 17.03
C ALA A 222 34.99 -10.52 17.97
N PRO A 223 35.56 -11.74 17.76
CA PRO A 223 35.26 -12.86 18.64
C PRO A 223 35.71 -12.51 20.06
N LYS A 224 34.77 -12.29 20.96
CA LYS A 224 35.04 -12.26 22.41
C LYS A 224 34.86 -13.67 22.92
N ASP A 225 35.85 -14.13 23.68
CA ASP A 225 35.79 -15.36 24.45
C ASP A 225 34.50 -15.44 25.28
N PRO A 226 33.91 -16.63 25.45
CA PRO A 226 32.62 -16.79 26.08
C PRO A 226 32.71 -16.43 27.57
N PRO A 227 31.80 -15.57 28.11
CA PRO A 227 31.67 -15.38 29.53
C PRO A 227 31.13 -16.67 30.18
N GLN A 228 31.84 -17.20 31.11
CA GLN A 228 31.36 -18.25 32.04
C GLN A 228 30.21 -17.68 32.86
N GLY A 229 29.03 -18.31 32.72
CA GLY A 229 27.87 -18.01 33.58
C GLY A 229 26.63 -17.60 32.77
N ALA A 230 26.19 -18.41 31.79
CA ALA A 230 24.93 -18.18 31.11
C ALA A 230 23.82 -18.99 31.78
N GLU A 231 22.79 -18.32 32.27
CA GLU A 231 21.48 -18.94 32.52
C GLU A 231 21.02 -19.66 31.25
N VAL A 232 20.58 -20.91 31.39
CA VAL A 232 20.05 -21.72 30.31
C VAL A 232 18.73 -21.12 29.88
N VAL A 233 18.77 -20.24 28.87
CA VAL A 233 17.58 -19.79 28.17
C VAL A 233 17.02 -21.01 27.43
N LYS A 234 15.83 -21.45 27.76
CA LYS A 234 15.13 -22.50 27.01
C LYS A 234 14.96 -22.02 25.58
N GLU A 235 15.75 -22.52 24.67
CA GLU A 235 15.59 -22.25 23.25
C GLU A 235 14.24 -22.80 22.77
N ASN A 236 13.33 -21.91 22.40
CA ASN A 236 12.03 -22.28 21.84
C ASN A 236 12.14 -22.35 20.31
N TYR A 237 11.90 -23.51 19.74
CA TYR A 237 11.87 -23.74 18.31
C TYR A 237 10.44 -23.93 17.79
N TYR A 238 10.13 -23.31 16.66
CA TYR A 238 8.96 -23.61 15.87
C TYR A 238 9.32 -24.53 14.72
N THR A 239 8.56 -25.59 14.50
CA THR A 239 8.74 -26.46 13.34
C THR A 239 7.80 -26.06 12.23
N VAL A 240 8.36 -25.64 11.09
CA VAL A 240 7.62 -25.19 9.91
C VAL A 240 6.69 -26.28 9.40
N LYS A 241 5.42 -25.93 9.20
CA LYS A 241 4.36 -26.81 8.69
C LYS A 241 4.00 -26.44 7.26
N GLN A 242 3.28 -27.29 6.58
CA GLN A 242 2.78 -27.00 5.23
C GLN A 242 1.86 -25.76 5.26
N GLY A 243 2.13 -24.80 4.39
CA GLY A 243 1.40 -23.54 4.30
C GLY A 243 1.87 -22.43 5.25
N ASP A 244 2.98 -22.67 5.98
CA ASP A 244 3.64 -21.62 6.75
C ASP A 244 4.48 -20.72 5.86
N THR A 245 4.54 -19.45 6.26
CA THR A 245 5.47 -18.45 5.73
C THR A 245 6.23 -17.81 6.89
N LEU A 246 7.42 -17.25 6.64
CA LEU A 246 8.16 -16.52 7.66
C LEU A 246 7.29 -15.42 8.29
N PHE A 247 6.44 -14.78 7.50
CA PHE A 247 5.52 -13.75 7.98
C PHE A 247 4.51 -14.31 8.99
N LYS A 248 3.83 -15.43 8.67
CA LYS A 248 2.86 -16.06 9.58
C LYS A 248 3.52 -16.47 10.89
N ILE A 249 4.72 -17.06 10.80
CA ILE A 249 5.48 -17.50 11.97
C ILE A 249 5.93 -16.27 12.80
N ALA A 250 6.48 -15.24 12.16
CA ALA A 250 6.89 -14.01 12.82
C ALA A 250 5.71 -13.35 13.55
N GLN A 251 4.55 -13.23 12.89
CA GLN A 251 3.33 -12.68 13.48
C GLN A 251 2.85 -13.50 14.69
N LEU A 252 2.89 -14.84 14.61
CA LEU A 252 2.48 -15.74 15.70
C LEU A 252 3.30 -15.51 16.96
N TYR A 253 4.59 -15.20 16.80
CA TYR A 253 5.52 -14.98 17.91
C TYR A 253 5.84 -13.50 18.19
N LYS A 254 5.09 -12.57 17.57
CA LYS A 254 5.26 -11.11 17.71
C LYS A 254 6.66 -10.62 17.34
N LEU A 255 7.27 -11.26 16.34
CA LEU A 255 8.53 -10.87 15.72
C LEU A 255 8.25 -10.19 14.38
N THR A 256 9.19 -9.40 13.92
CA THR A 256 9.25 -9.01 12.51
C THR A 256 9.90 -10.14 11.68
N VAL A 257 9.64 -10.17 10.38
CA VAL A 257 10.29 -11.14 9.47
C VAL A 257 11.81 -10.99 9.54
N ASP A 258 12.31 -9.75 9.59
CA ASP A 258 13.75 -9.48 9.67
C ASP A 258 14.37 -9.99 10.98
N GLU A 259 13.66 -9.85 12.12
CA GLU A 259 14.10 -10.42 13.40
C GLU A 259 14.12 -11.95 13.35
N LEU A 260 13.09 -12.57 12.80
CA LEU A 260 13.02 -14.03 12.66
C LEU A 260 14.14 -14.55 11.72
N LYS A 261 14.42 -13.84 10.63
CA LYS A 261 15.54 -14.16 9.74
C LYS A 261 16.89 -14.02 10.44
N ALA A 262 17.10 -12.91 11.15
CA ALA A 262 18.34 -12.67 11.90
C ALA A 262 18.59 -13.75 12.97
N LEU A 263 17.55 -14.14 13.72
CA LEU A 263 17.61 -15.21 14.73
C LEU A 263 18.03 -16.54 14.11
N ASN A 264 17.59 -16.80 12.87
CA ASN A 264 17.81 -18.09 12.19
C ASN A 264 18.90 -18.05 11.12
N ARG A 265 19.61 -16.92 10.97
CA ARG A 265 20.65 -16.69 9.97
C ARG A 265 20.18 -16.98 8.54
N LEU A 266 18.89 -16.64 8.26
CA LEU A 266 18.31 -16.81 6.94
C LEU A 266 18.70 -15.60 6.07
N THR A 267 19.19 -15.89 4.87
CA THR A 267 19.58 -14.87 3.90
C THR A 267 18.42 -14.46 3.00
N ASP A 268 17.45 -15.35 2.84
CA ASP A 268 16.22 -15.16 2.06
C ASP A 268 14.97 -15.52 2.86
N ASN A 269 13.81 -15.50 2.23
CA ASN A 269 12.53 -15.81 2.88
C ASN A 269 12.13 -17.29 2.74
N THR A 270 13.00 -18.14 2.18
CA THR A 270 12.70 -19.54 1.92
C THR A 270 12.80 -20.36 3.19
N ILE A 271 11.71 -21.03 3.54
CA ILE A 271 11.66 -21.99 4.65
C ILE A 271 11.15 -23.36 4.13
N LYS A 272 11.62 -24.44 4.73
CA LYS A 272 11.23 -25.80 4.33
C LYS A 272 10.33 -26.44 5.37
N ILE A 273 9.34 -27.20 4.92
CA ILE A 273 8.51 -28.02 5.82
C ILE A 273 9.41 -28.89 6.68
N GLY A 274 9.18 -28.89 8.01
CA GLY A 274 10.03 -29.58 8.99
C GLY A 274 11.25 -28.79 9.45
N GLN A 275 11.55 -27.63 8.87
CA GLN A 275 12.62 -26.77 9.34
C GLN A 275 12.30 -26.24 10.73
N LYS A 276 13.29 -26.25 11.63
CA LYS A 276 13.17 -25.68 12.97
C LYS A 276 13.67 -24.25 12.94
N LEU A 277 12.81 -23.33 13.32
CA LEU A 277 13.13 -21.89 13.45
C LEU A 277 13.20 -21.53 14.93
N LEU A 278 14.30 -20.91 15.33
CA LEU A 278 14.45 -20.32 16.65
C LEU A 278 13.51 -19.13 16.80
N ILE A 279 12.68 -19.20 17.83
CA ILE A 279 11.75 -18.14 18.20
C ILE A 279 12.06 -17.73 19.64
N VAL A 280 12.32 -16.45 19.85
CA VAL A 280 12.53 -15.91 21.20
C VAL A 280 11.28 -15.13 21.58
N LYS A 281 10.79 -15.33 22.78
CA LYS A 281 9.68 -14.56 23.35
C LYS A 281 10.19 -13.29 24.00
#